data_88b5f375be0fe02a40222b33c5df9cd2
#
_entry.id   88b5f375be0fe02a40222b33c5df9cd2
#
_cell.length_a   1.000
_cell.length_b   1.000
_cell.length_c   1.000
_cell.angle_alpha   90.00
_cell.angle_beta   90.00
_cell.angle_gamma   90.00
#
_symmetry.space_group_name_H-M   'P 1'
#
loop_
_entity.id
_entity.type
_entity.pdbx_description
1 polymer ?
#
loop_
_entity_poly.entity_id
_entity_poly.type
_entity_poly.pdbx_seq_one_letter_code
_entity_poly.pdbx_strand_id
1 'polypeptide(L)'
;MYGTRGDYRCSLPSSSSSVRMRVRKAFTLAELIVMVTVLAALTFVAVPRLPFRSIQGHRAEGTAWKIATDLRRTRSLAILHAATHPKGFALKIKTMGKGAEYEIVDLESQDTIDVHVVDAGVSLAGWRTFEFSPLGALKEKNDPALTVSASGRTFTIRVAPGTGAVRCTEDGKI
;
A
#
# COMPACT_ATOMS: atom_id res chain seq x y z
N MET A 1 -33.26 -76.06 -40.79
CA MET A 1 -32.84 -75.60 -42.11
C MET A 1 -31.89 -74.38 -41.93
N TYR A 2 -30.66 -74.61 -42.26
CA TYR A 2 -29.60 -73.72 -42.76
C TYR A 2 -29.73 -72.21 -42.34
N GLY A 3 -28.84 -71.60 -41.66
CA GLY A 3 -27.38 -71.63 -41.77
C GLY A 3 -26.94 -70.35 -42.44
N THR A 4 -26.20 -69.50 -41.83
CA THR A 4 -25.09 -68.81 -42.56
C THR A 4 -24.19 -68.12 -41.48
N ARG A 5 -22.99 -68.65 -41.33
CA ARG A 5 -21.85 -68.02 -40.63
C ARG A 5 -21.44 -66.80 -41.44
N GLY A 6 -21.49 -65.61 -40.79
CA GLY A 6 -20.84 -64.42 -41.34
C GLY A 6 -19.47 -64.29 -40.66
N ASP A 7 -18.40 -64.49 -41.45
CA ASP A 7 -17.03 -64.25 -41.05
C ASP A 7 -16.79 -62.74 -40.99
N TYR A 8 -16.68 -62.23 -39.77
CA TYR A 8 -16.21 -60.85 -39.58
C TYR A 8 -14.69 -60.84 -39.44
N ARG A 9 -14.02 -60.60 -40.57
CA ARG A 9 -12.60 -60.24 -40.56
C ARG A 9 -12.43 -58.83 -39.98
N CYS A 10 -11.91 -58.78 -38.75
CA CYS A 10 -11.45 -57.54 -38.13
C CYS A 10 -10.11 -57.18 -38.76
N SER A 11 -10.10 -56.26 -39.70
CA SER A 11 -8.89 -55.65 -40.24
C SER A 11 -8.48 -54.52 -39.29
N LEU A 12 -7.40 -54.77 -38.52
CA LEU A 12 -6.75 -53.74 -37.70
C LEU A 12 -6.00 -52.75 -38.60
N PRO A 13 -6.23 -51.46 -38.52
CA PRO A 13 -5.40 -50.48 -39.18
C PRO A 13 -4.08 -50.36 -38.42
N SER A 14 -2.98 -50.80 -39.04
CA SER A 14 -1.62 -50.52 -38.54
C SER A 14 -1.25 -49.07 -38.81
N SER A 15 -1.64 -48.16 -37.93
CA SER A 15 -1.09 -46.82 -37.95
C SER A 15 0.18 -46.78 -37.09
N SER A 16 1.31 -47.00 -37.71
CA SER A 16 2.61 -46.66 -37.12
C SER A 16 2.79 -45.16 -37.08
N SER A 17 2.20 -44.51 -36.09
CA SER A 17 2.52 -43.13 -35.75
C SER A 17 3.92 -43.11 -35.12
N SER A 18 4.92 -42.77 -35.91
CA SER A 18 6.26 -42.47 -35.43
C SER A 18 6.19 -41.20 -34.55
N VAL A 19 6.08 -41.40 -33.25
CA VAL A 19 6.24 -40.31 -32.25
C VAL A 19 7.68 -39.82 -32.35
N ARG A 20 7.88 -38.71 -33.07
CA ARG A 20 9.15 -37.98 -33.05
C ARG A 20 9.33 -37.44 -31.64
N MET A 21 10.08 -38.17 -30.81
CA MET A 21 10.58 -37.63 -29.54
C MET A 21 11.43 -36.41 -29.88
N ARG A 22 10.88 -35.20 -29.57
CA ARG A 22 11.69 -34.00 -29.52
C ARG A 22 12.71 -34.20 -28.40
N VAL A 23 13.92 -34.49 -28.75
CA VAL A 23 15.06 -34.48 -27.83
C VAL A 23 15.12 -33.05 -27.27
N ARG A 24 14.69 -32.87 -26.03
CA ARG A 24 14.94 -31.62 -25.32
C ARG A 24 16.43 -31.52 -25.09
N LYS A 25 17.07 -30.56 -25.72
CA LYS A 25 18.48 -30.27 -25.48
C LYS A 25 18.61 -29.99 -23.97
N ALA A 26 19.30 -30.86 -23.25
CA ALA A 26 19.66 -30.62 -21.87
C ALA A 26 20.77 -29.55 -21.87
N PHE A 27 20.65 -28.56 -20.99
CA PHE A 27 21.69 -27.56 -20.80
C PHE A 27 22.94 -28.19 -20.25
N THR A 28 24.09 -27.81 -20.79
CA THR A 28 25.37 -28.25 -20.26
C THR A 28 25.67 -27.52 -18.95
N LEU A 29 26.42 -28.19 -18.05
CA LEU A 29 26.86 -27.58 -16.80
C LEU A 29 27.63 -26.28 -17.04
N ALA A 30 28.44 -26.24 -18.09
CA ALA A 30 29.17 -25.03 -18.49
C ALA A 30 28.24 -23.87 -18.88
N GLU A 31 27.16 -24.15 -19.63
CA GLU A 31 26.17 -23.14 -20.04
C GLU A 31 25.44 -22.55 -18.83
N LEU A 32 25.13 -23.40 -17.84
CA LEU A 32 24.48 -22.94 -16.58
C LEU A 32 25.42 -22.02 -15.79
N ILE A 33 26.74 -22.37 -15.70
CA ILE A 33 27.73 -21.52 -15.02
C ILE A 33 27.85 -20.17 -15.74
N VAL A 34 27.91 -20.16 -17.08
CA VAL A 34 27.98 -18.93 -17.87
C VAL A 34 26.71 -18.06 -17.64
N MET A 35 25.51 -18.66 -17.66
CA MET A 35 24.28 -17.92 -17.41
C MET A 35 24.25 -17.29 -16.00
N VAL A 36 24.63 -18.03 -14.97
CA VAL A 36 24.68 -17.52 -13.60
C VAL A 36 25.72 -16.41 -13.45
N THR A 37 26.91 -16.54 -14.06
CA THR A 37 27.93 -15.48 -14.00
C THR A 37 27.50 -14.21 -14.74
N VAL A 38 26.83 -14.32 -15.88
CA VAL A 38 26.26 -13.16 -16.61
C VAL A 38 25.16 -12.48 -15.81
N LEU A 39 24.25 -13.26 -15.22
CA LEU A 39 23.19 -12.70 -14.35
C LEU A 39 23.79 -12.01 -13.12
N ALA A 40 24.80 -12.60 -12.48
CA ALA A 40 25.49 -12.00 -11.35
C ALA A 40 26.17 -10.68 -11.74
N ALA A 41 26.85 -10.62 -12.89
CA ALA A 41 27.46 -9.41 -13.40
C ALA A 41 26.43 -8.31 -13.70
N LEU A 42 25.30 -8.68 -14.32
CA LEU A 42 24.21 -7.73 -14.61
C LEU A 42 23.55 -7.18 -13.32
N THR A 43 23.33 -8.02 -12.32
CA THR A 43 22.77 -7.58 -11.03
C THR A 43 23.73 -6.64 -10.31
N PHE A 44 25.04 -6.91 -10.33
CA PHE A 44 26.05 -6.06 -9.72
C PHE A 44 26.09 -4.65 -10.32
N VAL A 45 25.84 -4.53 -11.64
CA VAL A 45 25.78 -3.22 -12.33
C VAL A 45 24.42 -2.55 -12.17
N ALA A 46 23.32 -3.30 -12.11
CA ALA A 46 21.97 -2.76 -12.06
C ALA A 46 21.58 -2.22 -10.67
N VAL A 47 21.97 -2.92 -9.60
CA VAL A 47 21.58 -2.57 -8.21
C VAL A 47 22.02 -1.16 -7.80
N PRO A 48 23.26 -0.68 -8.04
CA PRO A 48 23.66 0.68 -7.64
C PRO A 48 22.96 1.79 -8.42
N ARG A 49 22.33 1.48 -9.54
CA ARG A 49 21.63 2.47 -10.38
C ARG A 49 20.17 2.67 -10.01
N LEU A 50 19.63 1.89 -9.06
CA LEU A 50 18.28 2.10 -8.57
C LEU A 50 18.21 3.43 -7.78
N PRO A 51 17.36 4.38 -8.19
CA PRO A 51 17.24 5.65 -7.50
C PRO A 51 16.51 5.47 -6.16
N PHE A 52 17.26 5.17 -5.09
CA PHE A 52 16.69 5.04 -3.74
C PHE A 52 15.91 6.28 -3.27
N ARG A 53 16.17 7.46 -3.86
CA ARG A 53 15.41 8.69 -3.60
C ARG A 53 13.94 8.58 -4.03
N SER A 54 13.62 7.84 -5.09
CA SER A 54 12.23 7.68 -5.51
C SER A 54 11.42 6.85 -4.52
N ILE A 55 12.05 5.85 -3.89
CA ILE A 55 11.41 5.00 -2.87
C ILE A 55 11.01 5.84 -1.65
N GLN A 56 11.85 6.78 -1.23
CA GLN A 56 11.55 7.66 -0.10
C GLN A 56 10.45 8.69 -0.44
N GLY A 57 10.37 9.16 -1.69
CA GLY A 57 9.26 10.02 -2.14
C GLY A 57 7.90 9.31 -2.07
N HIS A 58 7.86 8.03 -2.41
CA HIS A 58 6.65 7.21 -2.27
C HIS A 58 6.25 6.97 -0.81
N ARG A 59 7.20 6.95 0.13
CA ARG A 59 6.89 6.87 1.57
C ARG A 59 6.16 8.12 2.07
N ALA A 60 6.56 9.32 1.64
CA ALA A 60 5.84 10.54 1.99
C ALA A 60 4.40 10.51 1.49
N GLU A 61 4.20 10.09 0.24
CA GLU A 61 2.89 9.93 -0.36
C GLU A 61 2.03 8.92 0.40
N GLY A 62 2.55 7.71 0.63
CA GLY A 62 1.86 6.65 1.38
C GLY A 62 1.49 7.09 2.79
N THR A 63 2.41 7.75 3.51
CA THR A 63 2.16 8.29 4.85
C THR A 63 1.11 9.39 4.83
N ALA A 64 1.16 10.32 3.87
CA ALA A 64 0.18 11.39 3.75
C ALA A 64 -1.25 10.84 3.50
N TRP A 65 -1.38 9.88 2.58
CA TRP A 65 -2.67 9.23 2.31
C TRP A 65 -3.17 8.41 3.49
N LYS A 66 -2.28 7.74 4.23
CA LYS A 66 -2.65 7.01 5.45
C LYS A 66 -3.19 7.95 6.51
N ILE A 67 -2.48 9.04 6.83
CA ILE A 67 -2.95 10.05 7.79
C ILE A 67 -4.27 10.67 7.34
N ALA A 68 -4.42 11.01 6.05
CA ALA A 68 -5.67 11.55 5.52
C ALA A 68 -6.84 10.57 5.65
N THR A 69 -6.60 9.27 5.50
CA THR A 69 -7.59 8.22 5.69
C THR A 69 -7.96 8.06 7.16
N ASP A 70 -6.99 8.10 8.05
CA ASP A 70 -7.20 7.99 9.49
C ASP A 70 -7.90 9.22 10.06
N LEU A 71 -7.67 10.42 9.52
CA LEU A 71 -8.47 11.61 9.83
C LEU A 71 -9.94 11.44 9.43
N ARG A 72 -10.22 10.88 8.23
CA ARG A 72 -11.60 10.56 7.82
C ARG A 72 -12.23 9.50 8.71
N ARG A 73 -11.46 8.49 9.12
CA ARG A 73 -11.88 7.47 10.07
C ARG A 73 -12.21 8.07 11.44
N THR A 74 -11.34 8.94 11.97
CA THR A 74 -11.56 9.66 13.25
C THR A 74 -12.83 10.49 13.20
N ARG A 75 -13.07 11.20 12.09
CA ARG A 75 -14.34 11.92 11.86
C ARG A 75 -15.53 10.99 11.84
N SER A 76 -15.43 9.86 11.15
CA SER A 76 -16.53 8.87 11.08
C SER A 76 -16.82 8.26 12.44
N LEU A 77 -15.81 7.99 13.27
CA LEU A 77 -15.98 7.53 14.65
C LEU A 77 -16.72 8.58 15.50
N ALA A 78 -16.36 9.87 15.36
CA ALA A 78 -17.03 10.95 16.08
C ALA A 78 -18.52 11.03 15.74
N ILE A 79 -18.89 10.85 14.48
CA ILE A 79 -20.29 10.85 14.04
C ILE A 79 -21.03 9.59 14.51
N LEU A 80 -20.40 8.41 14.32
CA LEU A 80 -21.02 7.13 14.64
C LEU A 80 -21.30 6.98 16.14
N HIS A 81 -20.40 7.48 16.96
CA HIS A 81 -20.50 7.38 18.43
C HIS A 81 -21.01 8.69 19.09
N ALA A 82 -21.66 9.56 18.34
CA ALA A 82 -22.11 10.87 18.82
C ALA A 82 -23.00 10.80 20.09
N ALA A 83 -23.82 9.75 20.22
CA ALA A 83 -24.71 9.56 21.34
C ALA A 83 -24.00 9.10 22.62
N THR A 84 -22.93 8.33 22.50
CA THR A 84 -22.18 7.74 23.63
C THR A 84 -20.92 8.50 23.98
N HIS A 85 -20.34 9.24 23.02
CA HIS A 85 -19.09 9.98 23.17
C HIS A 85 -19.27 11.45 22.77
N PRO A 86 -19.98 12.26 23.58
CA PRO A 86 -20.33 13.64 23.25
C PRO A 86 -19.13 14.57 23.12
N LYS A 87 -17.94 14.21 23.64
CA LYS A 87 -16.72 14.99 23.42
C LYS A 87 -16.07 14.72 22.07
N GLY A 88 -16.48 13.63 21.36
CA GLY A 88 -15.96 13.26 20.07
C GLY A 88 -14.59 12.57 20.12
N PHE A 89 -13.87 12.58 19.00
CA PHE A 89 -12.60 11.88 18.81
C PHE A 89 -11.53 12.81 18.28
N ALA A 90 -10.28 12.50 18.57
CA ALA A 90 -9.14 13.29 18.10
C ALA A 90 -8.07 12.41 17.46
N LEU A 91 -7.39 12.94 16.43
CA LEU A 91 -6.13 12.44 15.96
C LEU A 91 -5.01 13.35 16.50
N LYS A 92 -4.09 12.78 17.28
CA LYS A 92 -2.97 13.50 17.91
C LYS A 92 -1.66 13.00 17.33
N ILE A 93 -0.78 13.93 16.95
CA ILE A 93 0.56 13.64 16.42
C ILE A 93 1.59 13.92 17.52
N LYS A 94 2.37 12.89 17.85
CA LYS A 94 3.47 12.96 18.82
C LYS A 94 4.80 12.85 18.08
N THR A 95 5.75 13.68 18.43
CA THR A 95 7.12 13.60 17.92
C THR A 95 7.99 12.96 19.00
N MET A 96 8.59 11.80 18.68
CA MET A 96 9.47 11.08 19.58
C MET A 96 10.90 11.07 19.01
N GLY A 97 11.77 11.90 19.53
CA GLY A 97 13.19 11.93 19.12
C GLY A 97 13.37 12.08 17.61
N LYS A 98 13.81 11.00 16.93
CA LYS A 98 14.02 10.98 15.47
C LYS A 98 12.83 10.47 14.67
N GLY A 99 11.72 10.12 15.32
CA GLY A 99 10.50 9.61 14.68
C GLY A 99 9.27 10.43 15.06
N ALA A 100 8.18 10.14 14.39
CA ALA A 100 6.85 10.64 14.73
C ALA A 100 5.89 9.47 14.82
N GLU A 101 4.90 9.58 15.67
CA GLU A 101 3.75 8.67 15.75
C GLU A 101 2.47 9.50 15.81
N TYR A 102 1.36 8.91 15.44
CA TYR A 102 0.06 9.52 15.67
C TYR A 102 -0.89 8.49 16.23
N GLU A 103 -1.83 8.96 17.02
CA GLU A 103 -2.83 8.15 17.70
C GLU A 103 -4.23 8.70 17.46
N ILE A 104 -5.20 7.80 17.43
CA ILE A 104 -6.62 8.12 17.46
C ILE A 104 -7.09 7.92 18.90
N VAL A 105 -7.62 8.98 19.49
CA VAL A 105 -8.02 9.03 20.90
C VAL A 105 -9.50 9.36 21.01
N ASP A 106 -10.19 8.64 21.87
CA ASP A 106 -11.53 9.03 22.35
C ASP A 106 -11.40 10.16 23.38
N LEU A 107 -12.05 11.27 23.16
CA LEU A 107 -11.96 12.42 24.06
C LEU A 107 -12.85 12.29 25.31
N GLU A 108 -13.78 11.30 25.33
CA GLU A 108 -14.60 11.03 26.51
C GLU A 108 -13.88 10.15 27.51
N SER A 109 -13.45 8.97 27.09
CA SER A 109 -12.76 7.99 27.93
C SER A 109 -11.26 8.25 28.07
N GLN A 110 -10.67 9.05 27.19
CA GLN A 110 -9.22 9.25 27.03
C GLN A 110 -8.47 7.99 26.57
N ASP A 111 -9.21 6.99 26.06
CA ASP A 111 -8.60 5.76 25.56
C ASP A 111 -8.02 5.97 24.18
N THR A 112 -6.85 5.38 23.95
CA THR A 112 -6.24 5.32 22.64
C THR A 112 -6.84 4.15 21.87
N ILE A 113 -7.48 4.43 20.73
CA ILE A 113 -8.12 3.43 19.88
C ILE A 113 -7.10 2.78 18.96
N ASP A 114 -6.19 3.59 18.40
CA ASP A 114 -5.22 3.12 17.42
C ASP A 114 -3.95 3.98 17.48
N VAL A 115 -2.78 3.35 17.25
CA VAL A 115 -1.49 4.03 17.23
C VAL A 115 -0.74 3.64 15.96
N HIS A 116 -0.22 4.61 15.26
CA HIS A 116 0.55 4.42 14.06
C HIS A 116 1.90 5.12 14.12
N VAL A 117 2.95 4.36 13.84
CA VAL A 117 4.31 4.90 13.70
C VAL A 117 4.49 5.42 12.27
N VAL A 118 5.07 6.59 12.15
CA VAL A 118 5.41 7.21 10.86
C VAL A 118 6.72 6.62 10.35
N ASP A 119 6.77 6.36 9.06
CA ASP A 119 7.94 5.77 8.41
C ASP A 119 9.21 6.60 8.63
N ALA A 120 10.32 5.91 8.85
CA ALA A 120 11.63 6.57 9.01
C ALA A 120 11.99 7.39 7.77
N GLY A 121 12.43 8.64 8.01
CA GLY A 121 12.80 9.59 6.95
C GLY A 121 11.64 10.43 6.42
N VAL A 122 10.42 10.28 6.97
CA VAL A 122 9.29 11.17 6.74
C VAL A 122 9.25 12.20 7.88
N SER A 123 9.15 13.48 7.54
CA SER A 123 8.98 14.55 8.51
C SER A 123 7.55 15.10 8.46
N LEU A 124 7.02 15.39 9.66
CA LEU A 124 5.70 15.98 9.85
C LEU A 124 5.88 17.40 10.41
N ALA A 125 5.22 18.38 9.79
CA ALA A 125 5.23 19.77 10.24
C ALA A 125 3.82 20.36 10.21
N GLY A 126 3.53 21.32 11.07
CA GLY A 126 2.24 22.00 11.13
C GLY A 126 1.38 21.56 12.30
N TRP A 127 0.07 21.43 12.05
CA TRP A 127 -0.91 21.17 13.10
C TRP A 127 -0.79 19.76 13.65
N ARG A 128 -0.91 19.60 14.98
CA ARG A 128 -0.62 18.32 15.65
C ARG A 128 -1.84 17.63 16.27
N THR A 129 -2.94 18.33 16.43
CA THR A 129 -4.15 17.79 17.07
C THR A 129 -5.37 18.16 16.26
N PHE A 130 -6.09 17.18 15.78
CA PHE A 130 -7.33 17.36 15.03
C PHE A 130 -8.47 16.76 15.83
N GLU A 131 -9.29 17.63 16.47
CA GLU A 131 -10.42 17.22 17.29
C GLU A 131 -11.73 17.33 16.49
N PHE A 132 -12.42 16.22 16.33
CA PHE A 132 -13.72 16.18 15.66
C PHE A 132 -14.85 16.16 16.69
N SER A 133 -15.81 17.05 16.50
CA SER A 133 -17.05 17.08 17.27
C SER A 133 -17.96 15.91 16.85
N PRO A 134 -18.99 15.54 17.67
CA PRO A 134 -20.01 14.54 17.30
C PRO A 134 -20.73 14.80 15.99
N LEU A 135 -20.75 16.05 15.52
CA LEU A 135 -21.33 16.43 14.22
C LEU A 135 -20.34 16.25 13.06
N GLY A 136 -19.12 15.80 13.34
CA GLY A 136 -18.06 15.60 12.34
C GLY A 136 -17.37 16.88 11.89
N ALA A 137 -17.68 18.03 12.51
CA ALA A 137 -16.96 19.27 12.31
C ALA A 137 -15.68 19.27 13.15
N LEU A 138 -14.64 19.96 12.67
CA LEU A 138 -13.42 20.17 13.45
C LEU A 138 -13.71 21.25 14.52
N LYS A 139 -13.19 21.06 15.73
CA LYS A 139 -13.39 22.03 16.81
C LYS A 139 -12.57 23.31 16.62
N GLU A 140 -11.43 23.20 15.95
CA GLU A 140 -10.59 24.33 15.62
C GLU A 140 -11.26 25.24 14.59
N LYS A 141 -11.19 26.57 14.83
CA LYS A 141 -11.76 27.59 13.94
C LYS A 141 -10.83 27.95 12.77
N ASN A 142 -9.54 27.73 12.93
CA ASN A 142 -8.53 27.98 11.90
C ASN A 142 -8.48 26.81 10.90
N ASP A 143 -7.99 27.05 9.69
CA ASP A 143 -7.82 26.02 8.66
C ASP A 143 -6.52 25.21 8.95
N PRO A 144 -6.59 24.13 9.74
CA PRO A 144 -5.40 23.42 10.16
C PRO A 144 -4.82 22.63 9.00
N ALA A 145 -3.53 22.78 8.80
CA ALA A 145 -2.78 22.08 7.79
C ALA A 145 -1.64 21.29 8.41
N LEU A 146 -1.48 20.06 7.94
CA LEU A 146 -0.37 19.18 8.25
C LEU A 146 0.44 18.93 6.99
N THR A 147 1.73 19.17 7.06
CA THR A 147 2.66 18.95 5.96
C THR A 147 3.46 17.67 6.22
N VAL A 148 3.48 16.79 5.22
CA VAL A 148 4.22 15.52 5.22
C VAL A 148 5.30 15.62 4.14
N SER A 149 6.56 15.48 4.48
CA SER A 149 7.65 15.62 3.53
C SER A 149 8.70 14.52 3.66
N ALA A 150 9.22 14.05 2.51
CA ALA A 150 10.37 13.17 2.42
C ALA A 150 11.03 13.30 1.04
N SER A 151 12.35 13.33 1.01
CA SER A 151 13.16 13.32 -0.22
C SER A 151 12.76 14.36 -1.28
N GLY A 152 12.36 15.56 -0.84
CA GLY A 152 12.01 16.67 -1.72
C GLY A 152 10.59 16.65 -2.27
N ARG A 153 9.76 15.66 -1.91
CA ARG A 153 8.30 15.68 -2.14
C ARG A 153 7.59 16.12 -0.88
N THR A 154 6.59 16.95 -1.06
CA THR A 154 5.81 17.53 0.05
C THR A 154 4.31 17.37 -0.25
N PHE A 155 3.58 16.92 0.74
CA PHE A 155 2.13 16.75 0.70
C PHE A 155 1.50 17.56 1.81
N THR A 156 0.47 18.33 1.50
CA THR A 156 -0.28 19.09 2.49
C THR A 156 -1.67 18.49 2.70
N ILE A 157 -1.97 18.14 3.94
CA ILE A 157 -3.27 17.65 4.38
C ILE A 157 -3.99 18.82 5.07
N ARG A 158 -5.15 19.20 4.54
CA ARG A 158 -6.01 20.24 5.11
C ARG A 158 -7.33 19.66 5.54
N VAL A 159 -7.84 20.15 6.67
CA VAL A 159 -9.15 19.75 7.17
C VAL A 159 -10.03 20.99 7.29
N ALA A 160 -11.13 21.03 6.54
CA ALA A 160 -12.05 22.15 6.58
C ALA A 160 -12.79 22.21 7.93
N PRO A 161 -12.70 23.31 8.70
CA PRO A 161 -13.21 23.36 10.07
C PRO A 161 -14.71 23.07 10.19
N GLY A 162 -15.53 23.70 9.34
CA GLY A 162 -16.99 23.60 9.43
C GLY A 162 -17.55 22.23 9.05
N THR A 163 -16.88 21.51 8.13
CA THR A 163 -17.38 20.23 7.61
C THR A 163 -16.54 19.02 8.03
N GLY A 164 -15.32 19.24 8.52
CA GLY A 164 -14.35 18.17 8.79
C GLY A 164 -13.88 17.45 7.51
N ALA A 165 -14.07 18.05 6.33
CA ALA A 165 -13.63 17.45 5.07
C ALA A 165 -12.11 17.46 4.94
N VAL A 166 -11.52 16.28 4.68
CA VAL A 166 -10.08 16.11 4.60
C VAL A 166 -9.63 16.11 3.13
N ARG A 167 -8.70 16.98 2.78
CA ARG A 167 -8.04 17.04 1.47
C ARG A 167 -6.55 16.81 1.63
N CYS A 168 -5.98 16.01 0.72
CA CYS A 168 -4.54 15.80 0.62
C CYS A 168 -4.11 16.25 -0.78
N THR A 169 -3.13 17.14 -0.85
CA THR A 169 -2.59 17.70 -2.10
C THR A 169 -1.08 17.59 -2.11
N GLU A 170 -0.50 17.29 -3.27
CA GLU A 170 0.95 17.36 -3.47
C GLU A 170 1.34 18.80 -3.75
N ASP A 171 2.25 19.36 -2.95
CA ASP A 171 2.78 20.71 -3.17
C ASP A 171 3.79 20.66 -4.33
N GLY A 172 3.59 21.52 -5.35
CA GLY A 172 4.47 21.61 -6.52
C GLY A 172 3.95 20.98 -7.81
N LYS A 173 2.74 20.39 -7.82
CA LYS A 173 1.98 20.12 -9.05
C LYS A 173 0.86 21.15 -9.20
N ILE A 174 1.14 22.22 -9.90
CA ILE A 174 0.16 23.13 -10.49
C ILE A 174 -0.09 22.66 -11.92
#